data_919a27e95f22afa7eedd0cfaa1e18f8d
#
_entry.id   919a27e95f22afa7eedd0cfaa1e18f8d
#
_cell.length_a   1.000
_cell.length_b   1.000
_cell.length_c   1.000
_cell.angle_alpha   90.00
_cell.angle_beta   90.00
_cell.angle_gamma   90.00
#
_symmetry.space_group_name_H-M   'P 1'
#
loop_
_entity.id
_entity.type
_entity.pdbx_description
1 polymer ?
#
loop_
_entity_poly.entity_id
_entity_poly.type
_entity_poly.pdbx_seq_one_letter_code
_entity_poly.pdbx_strand_id
1 'polypeptide(L)'
;MRMSLKLVAAAAALASVFALTACDDKGSTAKKAEEPKAAAETKTAANEPLKVGFVYVAPIADVGYTKQHDIGRLYAIDKVGKDKITTTFVENVPETADAERVIRQMINDGNKLIFGTSFGYMNYMQKLAKEYPDVKFEHATGYKSAPNMTNYNIRFYEGRYLAGMLAGGATKSNVIGYVAPFPIPEVLQGINAFTLGAKSVNPKIQVKVVWTNAWYDPPKDTDSAKTLIGQGADVLTQHTNTSAVASAAEAAGKMVIPYNSDMKSVAPNAQIAALVLNWGPYYAKKINQALENKWENKPVWMHLKEGAISLENISDKVPADVVKKMEEVKAKINSGEFHPFTGPIKTNEGKEAVKAGETLPDDKLVTMNYYVDGVVGKVPN
;
A
#
# COMPACT_ATOMS: atom_id res chain seq x y z
N MET A 1 -29.96 -1.75 -52.96
CA MET A 1 -29.03 -2.08 -54.07
C MET A 1 -28.02 -3.04 -53.47
N ARG A 2 -28.24 -4.24 -53.46
CA ARG A 2 -28.02 -5.47 -54.26
C ARG A 2 -26.62 -5.57 -54.89
N MET A 3 -26.03 -6.73 -54.58
CA MET A 3 -25.08 -7.57 -55.33
C MET A 3 -23.61 -7.40 -54.98
N SER A 4 -22.74 -8.43 -54.92
CA SER A 4 -22.80 -9.93 -54.92
C SER A 4 -21.39 -10.43 -54.66
N LEU A 5 -21.27 -11.40 -53.86
CA LEU A 5 -20.72 -12.76 -54.01
C LEU A 5 -19.71 -12.99 -55.16
N LYS A 6 -18.50 -13.49 -54.86
CA LYS A 6 -17.89 -14.58 -55.63
C LYS A 6 -16.87 -15.36 -54.77
N LEU A 7 -17.16 -16.64 -54.65
CA LEU A 7 -16.35 -17.77 -54.24
C LEU A 7 -15.37 -18.15 -55.35
N VAL A 8 -14.15 -18.59 -55.02
CA VAL A 8 -13.46 -19.62 -55.83
C VAL A 8 -12.65 -20.52 -54.86
N ALA A 9 -13.04 -21.81 -54.90
CA ALA A 9 -12.29 -22.92 -54.31
C ALA A 9 -11.45 -23.59 -55.40
N ALA A 10 -10.30 -24.13 -55.04
CA ALA A 10 -9.66 -25.19 -55.80
C ALA A 10 -8.83 -26.09 -54.89
N ALA A 11 -9.25 -27.34 -54.84
CA ALA A 11 -8.55 -28.48 -54.24
C ALA A 11 -7.71 -29.20 -55.29
N ALA A 12 -6.63 -29.82 -54.86
CA ALA A 12 -6.10 -31.00 -55.56
C ALA A 12 -5.26 -31.86 -54.59
N ALA A 13 -5.67 -33.09 -54.48
CA ALA A 13 -5.04 -34.23 -53.80
C ALA A 13 -4.18 -35.02 -54.77
N LEU A 14 -3.36 -35.96 -54.22
CA LEU A 14 -2.97 -37.28 -54.74
C LEU A 14 -1.64 -37.67 -54.10
N ALA A 15 -1.53 -38.67 -53.37
CA ALA A 15 -1.74 -40.14 -53.37
C ALA A 15 -0.40 -40.91 -53.34
N SER A 16 -0.24 -41.65 -52.27
CA SER A 16 0.27 -42.98 -52.03
C SER A 16 1.25 -43.66 -53.03
N VAL A 17 2.23 -44.41 -52.47
CA VAL A 17 2.45 -45.84 -52.85
C VAL A 17 3.22 -46.57 -51.71
N PHE A 18 2.68 -47.72 -51.33
CA PHE A 18 3.22 -48.83 -50.54
C PHE A 18 4.25 -49.63 -51.33
N ALA A 19 5.25 -50.19 -50.63
CA ALA A 19 5.81 -51.47 -50.97
C ALA A 19 6.40 -52.16 -49.73
N LEU A 20 5.77 -53.25 -49.34
CA LEU A 20 6.26 -54.33 -48.51
C LEU A 20 7.08 -55.27 -49.33
N THR A 21 8.21 -55.79 -48.85
CA THR A 21 8.65 -57.18 -49.08
C THR A 21 9.49 -57.68 -47.90
N ALA A 22 9.19 -58.89 -47.48
CA ALA A 22 9.72 -59.61 -46.35
C ALA A 22 10.73 -60.67 -46.82
N CYS A 23 11.38 -61.29 -45.81
CA CYS A 23 12.13 -62.60 -45.79
C CYS A 23 13.57 -62.52 -46.30
N ASP A 24 14.58 -63.21 -45.78
CA ASP A 24 14.79 -64.16 -44.71
C ASP A 24 16.31 -64.41 -44.58
N ASP A 25 16.76 -64.73 -43.42
CA ASP A 25 17.70 -65.73 -42.95
C ASP A 25 19.24 -65.58 -43.09
N LYS A 26 19.88 -65.88 -41.92
CA LYS A 26 21.18 -66.41 -41.56
C LYS A 26 22.43 -65.52 -41.49
N GLY A 27 22.72 -65.22 -40.23
CA GLY A 27 23.99 -65.59 -39.55
C GLY A 27 25.31 -65.01 -40.01
N SER A 28 25.83 -64.01 -39.28
CA SER A 28 27.26 -63.93 -38.97
C SER A 28 27.50 -62.85 -37.87
N THR A 29 28.25 -63.26 -36.86
CA THR A 29 28.78 -62.46 -35.77
C THR A 29 29.73 -61.38 -36.29
N ALA A 30 29.39 -60.09 -36.01
CA ALA A 30 30.35 -59.01 -36.12
C ALA A 30 30.13 -58.03 -35.00
N LYS A 31 31.23 -57.65 -34.39
CA LYS A 31 31.36 -56.73 -33.23
C LYS A 31 30.61 -55.44 -33.38
N LYS A 32 29.83 -55.12 -32.34
CA LYS A 32 29.13 -53.85 -32.14
C LYS A 32 30.18 -52.78 -31.85
N ALA A 33 30.41 -51.87 -32.78
CA ALA A 33 31.05 -50.58 -32.49
C ALA A 33 30.05 -49.67 -31.77
N GLU A 34 30.41 -49.24 -30.57
CA GLU A 34 29.65 -48.22 -29.86
C GLU A 34 29.80 -46.86 -30.59
N GLU A 35 28.69 -46.34 -31.12
CA GLU A 35 28.60 -44.95 -31.50
C GLU A 35 28.64 -44.08 -30.24
N PRO A 36 29.38 -42.95 -30.24
CA PRO A 36 29.37 -42.03 -29.12
C PRO A 36 27.99 -41.40 -29.01
N LYS A 37 27.30 -41.63 -27.86
CA LYS A 37 26.12 -40.89 -27.47
C LYS A 37 26.47 -39.38 -27.49
N ALA A 38 25.89 -38.64 -28.43
CA ALA A 38 25.88 -37.20 -28.40
C ALA A 38 25.30 -36.77 -27.04
N ALA A 39 26.14 -36.12 -26.27
CA ALA A 39 25.67 -35.43 -25.04
C ALA A 39 24.58 -34.45 -25.46
N ALA A 40 23.36 -34.72 -25.02
CA ALA A 40 22.31 -33.73 -25.10
C ALA A 40 22.79 -32.54 -24.28
N GLU A 41 23.16 -31.45 -24.96
CA GLU A 41 23.33 -30.16 -24.34
C GLU A 41 22.00 -29.83 -23.65
N THR A 42 21.96 -30.00 -22.34
CA THR A 42 20.93 -29.37 -21.49
C THR A 42 21.07 -27.87 -21.69
N LYS A 43 20.30 -27.32 -22.63
CA LYS A 43 20.02 -25.90 -22.64
C LYS A 43 19.48 -25.58 -21.24
N THR A 44 20.31 -24.94 -20.41
CA THR A 44 19.85 -24.28 -19.22
C THR A 44 18.71 -23.35 -19.68
N ALA A 45 17.49 -23.71 -19.31
CA ALA A 45 16.35 -22.84 -19.52
C ALA A 45 16.73 -21.52 -18.87
N ALA A 46 16.89 -20.46 -19.68
CA ALA A 46 17.03 -19.11 -19.16
C ALA A 46 15.83 -18.91 -18.23
N ASN A 47 16.08 -18.69 -16.93
CA ASN A 47 15.01 -18.47 -15.98
C ASN A 47 14.16 -17.32 -16.49
N GLU A 48 12.91 -17.61 -16.86
CA GLU A 48 11.98 -16.55 -17.24
C GLU A 48 11.86 -15.57 -16.07
N PRO A 49 11.80 -14.26 -16.33
CA PRO A 49 11.65 -13.25 -15.28
C PRO A 49 10.41 -13.55 -14.41
N LEU A 50 10.56 -13.42 -13.09
CA LEU A 50 9.44 -13.57 -12.16
C LEU A 50 8.38 -12.51 -12.48
N LYS A 51 7.16 -12.94 -12.76
CA LYS A 51 6.03 -12.04 -12.98
C LYS A 51 5.41 -11.65 -11.65
N VAL A 52 5.32 -10.34 -11.40
CA VAL A 52 4.82 -9.73 -10.16
C VAL A 52 3.66 -8.80 -10.47
N GLY A 53 2.50 -9.05 -9.86
CA GLY A 53 1.28 -8.26 -10.03
C GLY A 53 1.06 -7.27 -8.91
N PHE A 54 0.54 -6.07 -9.25
CA PHE A 54 0.13 -5.04 -8.28
C PHE A 54 -1.32 -4.63 -8.55
N VAL A 55 -2.13 -4.59 -7.48
CA VAL A 55 -3.54 -4.21 -7.57
C VAL A 55 -3.77 -2.96 -6.75
N TYR A 56 -4.18 -1.87 -7.40
CA TYR A 56 -4.36 -0.55 -6.82
C TYR A 56 -5.83 -0.16 -6.72
N VAL A 57 -6.23 0.36 -5.56
CA VAL A 57 -7.63 0.72 -5.27
C VAL A 57 -8.10 1.99 -5.99
N ALA A 58 -7.17 2.85 -6.38
CA ALA A 58 -7.42 4.15 -7.00
C ALA A 58 -6.46 4.37 -8.19
N PRO A 59 -6.68 5.42 -9.00
CA PRO A 59 -5.77 5.74 -10.09
C PRO A 59 -4.39 6.15 -9.56
N ILE A 60 -3.36 5.92 -10.37
CA ILE A 60 -2.02 6.47 -10.15
C ILE A 60 -2.08 7.96 -10.53
N ALA A 61 -2.40 8.80 -9.56
CA ALA A 61 -2.36 10.25 -9.71
C ALA A 61 -0.91 10.77 -9.56
N ASP A 62 -0.73 12.09 -9.57
CA ASP A 62 0.58 12.70 -9.37
C ASP A 62 1.11 12.52 -7.95
N VAL A 63 0.21 12.41 -6.96
CA VAL A 63 0.49 12.26 -5.54
C VAL A 63 -0.50 11.28 -4.89
N GLY A 64 -0.26 10.86 -3.66
CA GLY A 64 -1.16 10.07 -2.83
C GLY A 64 -0.71 8.62 -2.62
N TYR A 65 -1.58 7.82 -1.99
CA TYR A 65 -1.29 6.45 -1.55
C TYR A 65 -0.93 5.52 -2.72
N THR A 66 -1.78 5.47 -3.75
CA THR A 66 -1.52 4.66 -4.95
C THR A 66 -0.23 5.05 -5.65
N LYS A 67 0.05 6.37 -5.72
CA LYS A 67 1.31 6.87 -6.28
C LYS A 67 2.53 6.33 -5.53
N GLN A 68 2.48 6.30 -4.20
CA GLN A 68 3.60 5.79 -3.39
C GLN A 68 3.79 4.28 -3.56
N HIS A 69 2.72 3.51 -3.74
CA HIS A 69 2.82 2.10 -4.08
C HIS A 69 3.46 1.88 -5.46
N ASP A 70 3.10 2.70 -6.45
CA ASP A 70 3.69 2.62 -7.79
C ASP A 70 5.16 3.06 -7.80
N ILE A 71 5.52 4.11 -7.07
CA ILE A 71 6.93 4.48 -6.83
C ILE A 71 7.69 3.30 -6.20
N GLY A 72 7.07 2.63 -5.23
CA GLY A 72 7.64 1.42 -4.61
C GLY A 72 7.84 0.27 -5.60
N ARG A 73 6.89 0.04 -6.51
CA ARG A 73 7.02 -0.93 -7.60
C ARG A 73 8.19 -0.59 -8.53
N LEU A 74 8.29 0.67 -8.95
CA LEU A 74 9.38 1.14 -9.82
C LEU A 74 10.74 1.04 -9.12
N TYR A 75 10.81 1.37 -7.83
CA TYR A 75 12.01 1.16 -7.01
C TYR A 75 12.42 -0.32 -6.99
N ALA A 76 11.46 -1.23 -6.82
CA ALA A 76 11.77 -2.66 -6.81
C ALA A 76 12.30 -3.15 -8.16
N ILE A 77 11.77 -2.67 -9.28
CA ILE A 77 12.30 -2.96 -10.61
C ILE A 77 13.76 -2.51 -10.73
N ASP A 78 14.09 -1.30 -10.27
CA ASP A 78 15.45 -0.77 -10.29
C ASP A 78 16.40 -1.60 -9.41
N LYS A 79 15.99 -1.95 -8.21
CA LYS A 79 16.84 -2.63 -7.22
C LYS A 79 17.00 -4.13 -7.46
N VAL A 80 15.99 -4.79 -7.98
CA VAL A 80 16.03 -6.23 -8.25
C VAL A 80 16.65 -6.54 -9.61
N GLY A 81 16.35 -5.73 -10.62
CA GLY A 81 16.82 -5.85 -11.99
C GLY A 81 15.70 -6.21 -12.96
N LYS A 82 15.66 -5.49 -14.07
CA LYS A 82 14.65 -5.65 -15.15
C LYS A 82 14.76 -6.99 -15.89
N ASP A 83 15.91 -7.62 -15.81
CA ASP A 83 16.19 -8.95 -16.36
C ASP A 83 15.64 -10.08 -15.49
N LYS A 84 15.41 -9.82 -14.20
CA LYS A 84 14.95 -10.82 -13.22
C LYS A 84 13.45 -10.80 -12.98
N ILE A 85 12.80 -9.65 -13.20
CA ILE A 85 11.37 -9.48 -12.91
C ILE A 85 10.64 -8.74 -14.02
N THR A 86 9.36 -9.08 -14.18
CA THR A 86 8.40 -8.30 -14.96
C THR A 86 7.26 -7.91 -14.04
N THR A 87 6.88 -6.63 -14.00
CA THR A 87 5.76 -6.19 -13.18
C THR A 87 4.58 -5.79 -14.03
N THR A 88 3.38 -6.16 -13.59
CA THR A 88 2.10 -5.70 -14.12
C THR A 88 1.32 -5.01 -13.02
N PHE A 89 0.46 -4.07 -13.37
CA PHE A 89 -0.45 -3.45 -12.41
C PHE A 89 -1.83 -3.20 -13.02
N VAL A 90 -2.84 -3.17 -12.15
CA VAL A 90 -4.19 -2.70 -12.51
C VAL A 90 -4.61 -1.69 -11.44
N GLU A 91 -5.02 -0.52 -11.90
CA GLU A 91 -5.48 0.58 -11.05
C GLU A 91 -7.01 0.70 -11.08
N ASN A 92 -7.58 1.49 -10.17
CA ASN A 92 -9.03 1.69 -10.06
C ASN A 92 -9.80 0.38 -9.79
N VAL A 93 -9.23 -0.52 -9.04
CA VAL A 93 -9.91 -1.77 -8.68
C VAL A 93 -10.69 -1.57 -7.38
N PRO A 94 -12.02 -1.58 -7.41
CA PRO A 94 -12.81 -1.40 -6.21
C PRO A 94 -12.69 -2.60 -5.26
N GLU A 95 -12.92 -2.37 -3.97
CA GLU A 95 -12.87 -3.39 -2.91
C GLU A 95 -14.12 -4.30 -2.92
N THR A 96 -14.49 -4.78 -4.11
CA THR A 96 -15.65 -5.64 -4.39
C THR A 96 -15.19 -6.95 -5.05
N ALA A 97 -16.12 -7.73 -5.59
CA ALA A 97 -15.81 -8.94 -6.37
C ALA A 97 -14.89 -8.65 -7.59
N ASP A 98 -14.79 -7.41 -8.03
CA ASP A 98 -13.85 -7.01 -9.08
C ASP A 98 -12.39 -7.25 -8.66
N ALA A 99 -12.06 -7.06 -7.38
CA ALA A 99 -10.72 -7.36 -6.87
C ALA A 99 -10.37 -8.84 -7.08
N GLU A 100 -11.31 -9.75 -6.77
CA GLU A 100 -11.10 -11.19 -7.02
C GLU A 100 -10.90 -11.47 -8.52
N ARG A 101 -11.74 -10.89 -9.37
CA ARG A 101 -11.68 -11.07 -10.83
C ARG A 101 -10.34 -10.60 -11.40
N VAL A 102 -9.88 -9.41 -11.00
CA VAL A 102 -8.61 -8.84 -11.47
C VAL A 102 -7.42 -9.68 -11.00
N ILE A 103 -7.39 -10.06 -9.72
CA ILE A 103 -6.31 -10.89 -9.17
C ILE A 103 -6.26 -12.25 -9.86
N ARG A 104 -7.40 -12.88 -10.09
CA ARG A 104 -7.51 -14.15 -10.82
C ARG A 104 -6.98 -14.03 -12.25
N GLN A 105 -7.29 -12.93 -12.93
CA GLN A 105 -6.75 -12.67 -14.26
C GLN A 105 -5.21 -12.55 -14.22
N MET A 106 -4.66 -11.80 -13.28
CA MET A 106 -3.21 -11.70 -13.10
C MET A 106 -2.54 -13.05 -12.87
N ILE A 107 -3.18 -13.94 -12.09
CA ILE A 107 -2.70 -15.31 -11.87
C ILE A 107 -2.67 -16.10 -13.19
N ASN A 108 -3.74 -16.01 -13.96
CA ASN A 108 -3.86 -16.67 -15.28
C ASN A 108 -2.81 -16.14 -16.28
N ASP A 109 -2.43 -14.86 -16.17
CA ASP A 109 -1.37 -14.24 -16.97
C ASP A 109 0.05 -14.64 -16.49
N GLY A 110 0.11 -15.51 -15.46
CA GLY A 110 1.34 -16.11 -14.97
C GLY A 110 2.02 -15.36 -13.83
N ASN A 111 1.38 -14.36 -13.21
CA ASN A 111 1.96 -13.71 -12.03
C ASN A 111 2.06 -14.71 -10.87
N LYS A 112 3.24 -14.79 -10.22
CA LYS A 112 3.56 -15.71 -9.12
C LYS A 112 3.67 -15.02 -7.75
N LEU A 113 3.76 -13.70 -7.74
CA LEU A 113 3.73 -12.87 -6.54
C LEU A 113 2.77 -11.69 -6.81
N ILE A 114 1.79 -11.49 -5.92
CA ILE A 114 0.77 -10.46 -6.10
C ILE A 114 0.69 -9.58 -4.86
N PHE A 115 0.86 -8.28 -5.05
CA PHE A 115 0.66 -7.25 -4.04
C PHE A 115 -0.74 -6.63 -4.20
N GLY A 116 -1.61 -6.85 -3.22
CA GLY A 116 -2.90 -6.17 -3.12
C GLY A 116 -2.78 -5.02 -2.13
N THR A 117 -2.95 -3.79 -2.61
CA THR A 117 -2.57 -2.58 -1.86
C THR A 117 -3.74 -1.90 -1.15
N SER A 118 -4.82 -2.62 -0.83
CA SER A 118 -5.95 -2.05 -0.12
C SER A 118 -6.55 -3.01 0.90
N PHE A 119 -7.03 -2.44 2.02
CA PHE A 119 -7.59 -3.19 3.15
C PHE A 119 -8.71 -4.15 2.75
N GLY A 120 -9.65 -3.70 1.91
CA GLY A 120 -10.82 -4.48 1.51
C GLY A 120 -10.52 -5.64 0.56
N TYR A 121 -9.30 -5.77 0.04
CA TYR A 121 -8.91 -6.93 -0.77
C TYR A 121 -8.68 -8.20 0.07
N MET A 122 -8.61 -8.09 1.38
CA MET A 122 -8.20 -9.13 2.32
C MET A 122 -8.93 -10.46 2.12
N ASN A 123 -10.27 -10.44 2.06
CA ASN A 123 -11.07 -11.65 1.94
C ASN A 123 -10.94 -12.30 0.57
N TYR A 124 -10.85 -11.50 -0.49
CA TYR A 124 -10.67 -11.97 -1.86
C TYR A 124 -9.30 -12.63 -2.04
N MET A 125 -8.24 -11.99 -1.54
CA MET A 125 -6.89 -12.55 -1.57
C MET A 125 -6.77 -13.82 -0.76
N GLN A 126 -7.39 -13.89 0.45
CA GLN A 126 -7.39 -15.11 1.27
C GLN A 126 -8.12 -16.28 0.58
N LYS A 127 -9.20 -16.00 -0.13
CA LYS A 127 -9.90 -17.00 -0.95
C LYS A 127 -8.99 -17.52 -2.06
N LEU A 128 -8.40 -16.61 -2.84
CA LEU A 128 -7.50 -16.96 -3.96
C LEU A 128 -6.22 -17.65 -3.48
N ALA A 129 -5.68 -17.31 -2.32
CA ALA A 129 -4.54 -18.00 -1.73
C ALA A 129 -4.80 -19.49 -1.50
N LYS A 130 -6.02 -19.86 -1.12
CA LYS A 130 -6.43 -21.27 -0.96
C LYS A 130 -6.58 -21.99 -2.31
N GLU A 131 -7.06 -21.28 -3.33
CA GLU A 131 -7.27 -21.83 -4.67
C GLU A 131 -5.97 -21.98 -5.47
N TYR A 132 -4.98 -21.10 -5.20
CA TYR A 132 -3.72 -21.04 -5.94
C TYR A 132 -2.50 -21.15 -4.98
N PRO A 133 -2.21 -22.34 -4.45
CA PRO A 133 -1.16 -22.53 -3.44
C PRO A 133 0.25 -22.17 -3.92
N ASP A 134 0.51 -22.21 -5.24
CA ASP A 134 1.80 -21.89 -5.85
C ASP A 134 2.02 -20.38 -6.09
N VAL A 135 1.00 -19.54 -5.86
CA VAL A 135 1.09 -18.09 -5.96
C VAL A 135 1.29 -17.49 -4.57
N LYS A 136 2.17 -16.51 -4.45
CA LYS A 136 2.41 -15.76 -3.20
C LYS A 136 1.60 -14.47 -3.19
N PHE A 137 1.04 -14.15 -2.03
CA PHE A 137 0.18 -12.98 -1.85
C PHE A 137 0.71 -12.10 -0.73
N GLU A 138 0.90 -10.83 -1.03
CA GLU A 138 1.28 -9.77 -0.11
C GLU A 138 0.13 -8.78 0.00
N HIS A 139 -0.53 -8.72 1.16
CA HIS A 139 -1.70 -7.88 1.39
C HIS A 139 -1.34 -6.68 2.27
N ALA A 140 -1.52 -5.46 1.76
CA ALA A 140 -1.30 -4.24 2.53
C ALA A 140 -2.42 -4.02 3.55
N THR A 141 -2.03 -3.59 4.75
CA THR A 141 -2.91 -3.11 5.83
C THR A 141 -3.93 -4.10 6.39
N GLY A 142 -3.87 -5.38 5.95
CA GLY A 142 -4.73 -6.43 6.47
C GLY A 142 -4.21 -7.11 7.72
N TYR A 143 -4.98 -8.11 8.20
CA TYR A 143 -4.63 -8.91 9.38
C TYR A 143 -4.82 -10.42 9.18
N LYS A 144 -5.36 -10.85 8.04
CA LYS A 144 -5.52 -12.28 7.70
C LYS A 144 -4.32 -12.79 6.94
N SER A 145 -3.98 -14.06 7.17
CA SER A 145 -2.89 -14.77 6.50
C SER A 145 -3.34 -16.16 6.02
N ALA A 146 -2.52 -16.79 5.18
CA ALA A 146 -2.62 -18.17 4.69
C ALA A 146 -1.20 -18.72 4.46
N PRO A 147 -0.99 -20.01 4.23
CA PRO A 147 0.36 -20.56 4.01
C PRO A 147 1.18 -19.83 2.93
N ASN A 148 0.51 -19.30 1.91
CA ASN A 148 1.07 -18.55 0.79
C ASN A 148 0.61 -17.07 0.75
N MET A 149 0.02 -16.54 1.83
CA MET A 149 -0.42 -15.15 1.96
C MET A 149 0.06 -14.55 3.28
N THR A 150 0.70 -13.41 3.22
CA THR A 150 1.02 -12.59 4.39
C THR A 150 0.45 -11.19 4.26
N ASN A 151 0.49 -10.43 5.34
CA ASN A 151 0.16 -9.02 5.33
C ASN A 151 1.35 -8.16 5.74
N TYR A 152 1.35 -6.94 5.26
CA TYR A 152 2.35 -5.93 5.60
C TYR A 152 1.67 -4.59 5.86
N ASN A 153 2.22 -3.85 6.81
CA ASN A 153 1.70 -2.53 7.16
C ASN A 153 2.84 -1.63 7.65
N ILE A 154 2.55 -0.34 7.77
CA ILE A 154 3.39 0.66 8.42
C ILE A 154 2.71 1.08 9.72
N ARG A 155 3.46 1.33 10.78
CA ARG A 155 2.96 1.96 12.01
C ARG A 155 2.74 3.45 11.76
N PHE A 156 1.74 3.74 10.90
CA PHE A 156 1.42 5.10 10.47
C PHE A 156 1.24 6.05 11.65
N TYR A 157 0.70 5.54 12.75
CA TYR A 157 0.48 6.30 13.98
C TYR A 157 1.75 6.92 14.57
N GLU A 158 2.93 6.32 14.33
CA GLU A 158 4.22 6.90 14.78
C GLU A 158 4.48 8.23 14.05
N GLY A 159 4.36 8.24 12.72
CA GLY A 159 4.48 9.47 11.93
C GLY A 159 3.34 10.46 12.17
N ARG A 160 2.10 9.93 12.37
CA ARG A 160 0.93 10.76 12.68
C ARG A 160 1.08 11.53 13.99
N TYR A 161 1.65 10.93 15.02
CA TYR A 161 1.94 11.62 16.27
C TYR A 161 2.86 12.81 16.04
N LEU A 162 3.95 12.62 15.32
CA LEU A 162 4.91 13.69 15.00
C LEU A 162 4.29 14.81 14.17
N ALA A 163 3.48 14.46 13.15
CA ALA A 163 2.73 15.41 12.35
C ALA A 163 1.72 16.20 13.20
N GLY A 164 1.09 15.54 14.17
CA GLY A 164 0.23 16.18 15.15
C GLY A 164 0.95 17.24 15.97
N MET A 165 2.17 16.95 16.44
CA MET A 165 2.98 17.94 17.17
C MET A 165 3.21 19.19 16.32
N LEU A 166 3.58 19.05 15.04
CA LEU A 166 3.80 20.19 14.16
C LEU A 166 2.50 20.98 13.94
N ALA A 167 1.38 20.29 13.71
CA ALA A 167 0.07 20.91 13.52
C ALA A 167 -0.38 21.67 14.79
N GLY A 168 -0.20 21.06 15.97
CA GLY A 168 -0.54 21.66 17.27
C GLY A 168 0.28 22.90 17.61
N GLY A 169 1.55 22.97 17.16
CA GLY A 169 2.39 24.16 17.29
C GLY A 169 2.08 25.26 16.28
N ALA A 170 1.64 24.89 15.07
CA ALA A 170 1.40 25.83 13.99
C ALA A 170 0.01 26.50 14.06
N THR A 171 -1.01 25.81 14.55
CA THR A 171 -2.40 26.33 14.61
C THR A 171 -2.51 27.58 15.48
N LYS A 172 -3.37 28.50 15.04
CA LYS A 172 -3.75 29.71 15.81
C LYS A 172 -5.17 29.60 16.35
N SER A 173 -6.03 28.84 15.69
CA SER A 173 -7.42 28.64 16.11
C SER A 173 -7.59 27.57 17.19
N ASN A 174 -6.61 26.73 17.41
CA ASN A 174 -6.66 25.48 18.18
C ASN A 174 -7.63 24.44 17.57
N VAL A 175 -8.11 24.63 16.35
CA VAL A 175 -8.98 23.71 15.62
C VAL A 175 -8.23 23.17 14.41
N ILE A 176 -8.10 21.84 14.38
CA ILE A 176 -7.48 21.12 13.27
C ILE A 176 -8.53 20.27 12.57
N GLY A 177 -8.53 20.29 11.25
CA GLY A 177 -9.44 19.50 10.42
C GLY A 177 -8.77 18.21 9.92
N TYR A 178 -9.46 17.09 10.06
CA TYR A 178 -9.02 15.78 9.61
C TYR A 178 -10.04 15.19 8.62
N VAL A 179 -9.66 15.02 7.36
CA VAL A 179 -10.50 14.35 6.36
C VAL A 179 -10.14 12.86 6.36
N ALA A 180 -11.14 12.01 6.63
CA ALA A 180 -10.93 10.58 6.85
C ALA A 180 -11.82 9.72 5.93
N PRO A 181 -11.34 8.54 5.45
CA PRO A 181 -12.09 7.69 4.52
C PRO A 181 -13.12 6.80 5.22
N PHE A 182 -12.70 5.83 6.01
CA PHE A 182 -13.54 4.84 6.69
C PHE A 182 -13.12 4.68 8.15
N PRO A 183 -14.06 4.42 9.09
CA PRO A 183 -13.77 4.30 10.52
C PRO A 183 -13.18 2.93 10.89
N ILE A 184 -12.15 2.49 10.19
CA ILE A 184 -11.41 1.28 10.49
C ILE A 184 -10.30 1.56 11.52
N PRO A 185 -9.82 0.53 12.26
CA PRO A 185 -8.84 0.71 13.33
C PRO A 185 -7.59 1.48 12.92
N GLU A 186 -7.04 1.25 11.74
CA GLU A 186 -5.85 1.96 11.22
C GLU A 186 -6.08 3.47 11.11
N VAL A 187 -7.23 3.88 10.58
CA VAL A 187 -7.59 5.29 10.43
C VAL A 187 -7.81 5.93 11.80
N LEU A 188 -8.47 5.21 12.72
CA LEU A 188 -8.67 5.68 14.10
C LEU A 188 -7.34 5.81 14.86
N GLN A 189 -6.40 4.86 14.70
CA GLN A 189 -5.04 5.00 15.22
C GLN A 189 -4.38 6.30 14.72
N GLY A 190 -4.51 6.57 13.41
CA GLY A 190 -3.96 7.77 12.79
C GLY A 190 -4.54 9.06 13.37
N ILE A 191 -5.87 9.16 13.50
CA ILE A 191 -6.57 10.31 14.09
C ILE A 191 -6.15 10.50 15.55
N ASN A 192 -6.16 9.42 16.32
CA ASN A 192 -5.87 9.44 17.75
C ASN A 192 -4.41 9.82 18.03
N ALA A 193 -3.45 9.20 17.35
CA ALA A 193 -2.03 9.52 17.50
C ALA A 193 -1.73 10.97 17.09
N PHE A 194 -2.30 11.44 15.99
CA PHE A 194 -2.19 12.82 15.55
C PHE A 194 -2.75 13.79 16.62
N THR A 195 -3.90 13.49 17.21
CA THR A 195 -4.49 14.29 18.25
C THR A 195 -3.63 14.30 19.52
N LEU A 196 -3.12 13.15 19.95
CA LEU A 196 -2.22 13.06 21.11
C LEU A 196 -0.94 13.86 20.88
N GLY A 197 -0.35 13.76 19.68
CA GLY A 197 0.80 14.56 19.29
C GLY A 197 0.52 16.06 19.32
N ALA A 198 -0.61 16.51 18.76
CA ALA A 198 -1.01 17.91 18.78
C ALA A 198 -1.23 18.43 20.21
N LYS A 199 -1.91 17.65 21.05
CA LYS A 199 -2.14 18.00 22.46
C LYS A 199 -0.88 17.97 23.30
N SER A 200 0.16 17.23 22.94
CA SER A 200 1.44 17.21 23.69
C SER A 200 2.17 18.56 23.64
N VAL A 201 1.88 19.39 22.65
CA VAL A 201 2.45 20.75 22.50
C VAL A 201 1.41 21.85 22.75
N ASN A 202 0.14 21.56 22.55
CA ASN A 202 -0.94 22.51 22.80
C ASN A 202 -2.19 21.78 23.38
N PRO A 203 -2.40 21.79 24.69
CA PRO A 203 -3.51 21.07 25.35
C PRO A 203 -4.91 21.54 24.94
N LYS A 204 -5.05 22.73 24.31
CA LYS A 204 -6.35 23.30 23.88
C LYS A 204 -6.85 22.76 22.56
N ILE A 205 -6.08 21.92 21.87
CA ILE A 205 -6.39 21.40 20.54
C ILE A 205 -7.72 20.66 20.53
N GLN A 206 -8.48 20.93 19.49
CA GLN A 206 -9.65 20.19 19.05
C GLN A 206 -9.41 19.68 17.61
N VAL A 207 -9.51 18.37 17.41
CA VAL A 207 -9.47 17.75 16.08
C VAL A 207 -10.90 17.42 15.64
N LYS A 208 -11.35 18.06 14.56
CA LYS A 208 -12.65 17.79 13.94
C LYS A 208 -12.46 16.86 12.76
N VAL A 209 -13.26 15.81 12.68
CA VAL A 209 -13.17 14.78 11.66
C VAL A 209 -14.38 14.83 10.75
N VAL A 210 -14.15 14.79 9.43
CA VAL A 210 -15.20 14.57 8.43
C VAL A 210 -14.88 13.28 7.67
N TRP A 211 -15.87 12.38 7.61
CA TRP A 211 -15.76 11.08 6.97
C TRP A 211 -16.34 11.13 5.55
N THR A 212 -15.54 10.71 4.57
CA THR A 212 -15.93 10.69 3.15
C THR A 212 -16.57 9.39 2.71
N ASN A 213 -16.34 8.30 3.47
CA ASN A 213 -16.71 6.93 3.10
C ASN A 213 -16.16 6.52 1.71
N ALA A 214 -14.96 7.01 1.39
CA ALA A 214 -14.25 6.70 0.16
C ALA A 214 -12.73 6.83 0.37
N TRP A 215 -11.95 5.93 -0.23
CA TRP A 215 -10.49 6.07 -0.29
C TRP A 215 -10.07 7.18 -1.26
N TYR A 216 -10.81 7.34 -2.35
CA TYR A 216 -10.54 8.30 -3.41
C TYR A 216 -11.84 8.92 -3.92
N ASP A 217 -12.10 10.16 -3.56
CA ASP A 217 -13.24 10.96 -4.02
C ASP A 217 -12.87 12.46 -3.92
N PRO A 218 -12.18 13.02 -4.94
CA PRO A 218 -11.70 14.40 -4.90
C PRO A 218 -12.80 15.45 -4.62
N PRO A 219 -14.02 15.36 -5.17
CA PRO A 219 -15.12 16.25 -4.80
C PRO A 219 -15.47 16.19 -3.32
N LYS A 220 -15.68 14.98 -2.76
CA LYS A 220 -15.99 14.86 -1.31
C LYS A 220 -14.85 15.32 -0.42
N ASP A 221 -13.61 15.06 -0.79
CA ASP A 221 -12.44 15.52 -0.04
C ASP A 221 -12.38 17.06 -0.02
N THR A 222 -12.67 17.72 -1.18
CA THR A 222 -12.74 19.18 -1.28
C THR A 222 -13.84 19.75 -0.39
N ASP A 223 -15.05 19.17 -0.44
CA ASP A 223 -16.20 19.64 0.36
C ASP A 223 -15.98 19.40 1.84
N SER A 224 -15.35 18.29 2.21
CA SER A 224 -14.95 17.98 3.58
C SER A 224 -13.94 18.99 4.12
N ALA A 225 -12.93 19.33 3.33
CA ALA A 225 -11.94 20.35 3.68
C ALA A 225 -12.59 21.73 3.88
N LYS A 226 -13.45 22.15 2.95
CA LYS A 226 -14.21 23.42 3.07
C LYS A 226 -15.10 23.45 4.31
N THR A 227 -15.77 22.33 4.61
CA THR A 227 -16.58 22.18 5.82
C THR A 227 -15.76 22.38 7.08
N LEU A 228 -14.59 21.72 7.17
CA LEU A 228 -13.68 21.84 8.31
C LEU A 228 -13.12 23.27 8.45
N ILE A 229 -12.76 23.92 7.34
CA ILE A 229 -12.34 25.33 7.32
C ILE A 229 -13.47 26.23 7.83
N GLY A 230 -14.70 26.03 7.35
CA GLY A 230 -15.90 26.76 7.81
C GLY A 230 -16.20 26.54 9.30
N GLN A 231 -15.77 25.42 9.87
CA GLN A 231 -15.87 25.12 11.29
C GLN A 231 -14.69 25.66 12.12
N GLY A 232 -13.81 26.45 11.54
CA GLY A 232 -12.72 27.14 12.21
C GLY A 232 -11.35 26.43 12.14
N ALA A 233 -11.20 25.35 11.38
CA ALA A 233 -9.91 24.73 11.19
C ALA A 233 -8.96 25.63 10.38
N ASP A 234 -7.76 25.86 10.90
CA ASP A 234 -6.70 26.62 10.23
C ASP A 234 -5.50 25.73 9.83
N VAL A 235 -5.48 24.50 10.31
CA VAL A 235 -4.59 23.43 9.84
C VAL A 235 -5.44 22.24 9.43
N LEU A 236 -5.14 21.64 8.26
CA LEU A 236 -5.81 20.46 7.74
C LEU A 236 -4.84 19.28 7.63
N THR A 237 -5.38 18.10 7.72
CA THR A 237 -4.71 16.85 7.32
C THR A 237 -5.73 15.87 6.75
N GLN A 238 -5.27 14.79 6.14
CA GLN A 238 -6.13 13.81 5.49
C GLN A 238 -5.60 12.39 5.66
N HIS A 239 -6.49 11.42 5.44
CA HIS A 239 -6.11 10.00 5.26
C HIS A 239 -6.59 9.47 3.88
N THR A 240 -7.28 10.29 3.12
CA THR A 240 -7.75 9.97 1.76
C THR A 240 -6.60 10.04 0.73
N ASN A 241 -6.80 9.42 -0.41
CA ASN A 241 -5.79 9.24 -1.47
C ASN A 241 -5.91 10.29 -2.57
N THR A 242 -6.14 11.57 -2.22
CA THR A 242 -6.25 12.67 -3.18
C THR A 242 -5.41 13.86 -2.78
N SER A 243 -5.16 14.79 -3.71
CA SER A 243 -4.57 16.11 -3.41
C SER A 243 -5.61 17.17 -3.04
N ALA A 244 -6.90 16.84 -3.04
CA ALA A 244 -7.98 17.79 -2.96
C ALA A 244 -8.00 18.59 -1.65
N VAL A 245 -7.65 17.95 -0.51
CA VAL A 245 -7.55 18.64 0.78
C VAL A 245 -6.42 19.66 0.78
N ALA A 246 -5.27 19.30 0.21
CA ALA A 246 -4.14 20.22 0.09
C ALA A 246 -4.45 21.40 -0.83
N SER A 247 -5.10 21.14 -1.98
CA SER A 247 -5.59 22.20 -2.89
C SER A 247 -6.59 23.12 -2.23
N ALA A 248 -7.53 22.58 -1.45
CA ALA A 248 -8.53 23.39 -0.73
C ALA A 248 -7.90 24.27 0.37
N ALA A 249 -6.91 23.73 1.08
CA ALA A 249 -6.15 24.49 2.07
C ALA A 249 -5.37 25.64 1.42
N GLU A 250 -4.68 25.38 0.29
CA GLU A 250 -3.96 26.39 -0.49
C GLU A 250 -4.90 27.52 -0.92
N ALA A 251 -6.02 27.17 -1.56
CA ALA A 251 -7.01 28.13 -2.04
C ALA A 251 -7.63 28.99 -0.92
N ALA A 252 -7.73 28.43 0.29
CA ALA A 252 -8.29 29.13 1.46
C ALA A 252 -7.23 29.86 2.31
N GLY A 253 -5.94 29.82 1.94
CA GLY A 253 -4.84 30.38 2.72
C GLY A 253 -4.68 29.72 4.10
N LYS A 254 -5.04 28.44 4.23
CA LYS A 254 -4.91 27.62 5.44
C LYS A 254 -3.67 26.74 5.34
N MET A 255 -3.25 26.16 6.46
CA MET A 255 -2.12 25.23 6.50
C MET A 255 -2.59 23.79 6.26
N VAL A 256 -1.69 22.95 5.76
CA VAL A 256 -1.95 21.53 5.57
C VAL A 256 -0.71 20.69 5.86
N ILE A 257 -0.91 19.51 6.46
CA ILE A 257 0.07 18.42 6.52
C ILE A 257 -0.52 17.26 5.71
N PRO A 258 -0.17 17.12 4.42
CA PRO A 258 -0.64 16.03 3.60
C PRO A 258 -0.09 14.69 4.05
N TYR A 259 -0.74 13.64 3.58
CA TYR A 259 -0.43 12.25 3.89
C TYR A 259 -0.14 11.45 2.62
N ASN A 260 0.64 10.42 2.76
CA ASN A 260 1.16 9.53 1.73
C ASN A 260 2.28 10.15 0.88
N SER A 261 2.14 11.38 0.41
CA SER A 261 3.07 12.05 -0.50
C SER A 261 3.37 13.48 -0.06
N ASP A 262 4.51 13.98 -0.47
CA ASP A 262 4.74 15.43 -0.54
C ASP A 262 3.82 16.04 -1.61
N MET A 263 3.08 17.06 -1.23
CA MET A 263 2.14 17.78 -2.10
C MET A 263 2.53 19.25 -2.29
N LYS A 264 3.82 19.56 -2.16
CA LYS A 264 4.34 20.94 -2.31
C LYS A 264 4.05 21.52 -3.69
N SER A 265 3.99 20.67 -4.74
CA SER A 265 3.59 21.08 -6.09
C SER A 265 2.14 21.54 -6.19
N VAL A 266 1.27 21.05 -5.29
CA VAL A 266 -0.17 21.36 -5.26
C VAL A 266 -0.49 22.44 -4.24
N ALA A 267 0.23 22.47 -3.13
CA ALA A 267 0.02 23.40 -2.01
C ALA A 267 1.33 24.08 -1.59
N PRO A 268 1.94 24.90 -2.47
CA PRO A 268 3.26 25.48 -2.26
C PRO A 268 3.35 26.38 -1.03
N ASN A 269 2.26 27.04 -0.66
CA ASN A 269 2.19 27.95 0.49
C ASN A 269 1.51 27.31 1.70
N ALA A 270 0.55 26.40 1.49
CA ALA A 270 -0.24 25.79 2.56
C ALA A 270 0.50 24.65 3.26
N GLN A 271 1.31 23.87 2.53
CA GLN A 271 2.00 22.74 3.12
C GLN A 271 3.05 23.17 4.13
N ILE A 272 2.89 22.71 5.38
CA ILE A 272 3.84 22.98 6.47
C ILE A 272 4.74 21.80 6.83
N ALA A 273 4.40 20.61 6.43
CA ALA A 273 5.19 19.37 6.44
C ALA A 273 4.45 18.33 5.59
N ALA A 274 5.07 17.20 5.28
CA ALA A 274 4.43 16.09 4.61
C ALA A 274 4.77 14.76 5.29
N LEU A 275 3.79 13.87 5.44
CA LEU A 275 4.03 12.47 5.78
C LEU A 275 4.15 11.68 4.48
N VAL A 276 5.34 11.13 4.22
CA VAL A 276 5.65 10.42 2.98
C VAL A 276 5.88 8.94 3.26
N LEU A 277 5.27 8.07 2.44
CA LEU A 277 5.40 6.63 2.55
C LEU A 277 6.45 6.10 1.58
N ASN A 278 7.17 5.07 1.98
CA ASN A 278 8.19 4.41 1.19
C ASN A 278 8.05 2.89 1.24
N TRP A 279 7.34 2.33 0.27
CA TRP A 279 7.10 0.89 0.13
C TRP A 279 8.22 0.15 -0.60
N GLY A 280 9.08 0.87 -1.32
CA GLY A 280 10.07 0.33 -2.23
C GLY A 280 11.00 -0.71 -1.61
N PRO A 281 11.67 -0.44 -0.47
CA PRO A 281 12.55 -1.40 0.18
C PRO A 281 11.85 -2.70 0.56
N TYR A 282 10.60 -2.61 1.03
CA TYR A 282 9.79 -3.79 1.35
C TYR A 282 9.51 -4.63 0.10
N TYR A 283 9.06 -4.02 -0.99
CA TYR A 283 8.78 -4.71 -2.24
C TYR A 283 10.02 -5.39 -2.80
N ALA A 284 11.14 -4.68 -2.89
CA ALA A 284 12.39 -5.24 -3.36
C ALA A 284 12.83 -6.46 -2.52
N LYS A 285 12.69 -6.37 -1.19
CA LYS A 285 13.00 -7.47 -0.27
C LYS A 285 12.12 -8.70 -0.53
N LYS A 286 10.80 -8.53 -0.63
CA LYS A 286 9.86 -9.65 -0.82
C LYS A 286 9.99 -10.29 -2.19
N ILE A 287 10.25 -9.50 -3.22
CA ILE A 287 10.51 -9.99 -4.57
C ILE A 287 11.82 -10.81 -4.61
N ASN A 288 12.90 -10.33 -3.99
CA ASN A 288 14.15 -11.09 -3.88
C ASN A 288 13.95 -12.41 -3.11
N GLN A 289 13.18 -12.39 -2.01
CA GLN A 289 12.84 -13.61 -1.28
C GLN A 289 12.07 -14.61 -2.16
N ALA A 290 11.17 -14.13 -3.02
CA ALA A 290 10.45 -14.98 -3.96
C ALA A 290 11.38 -15.59 -5.03
N LEU A 291 12.30 -14.78 -5.60
CA LEU A 291 13.31 -15.25 -6.56
C LEU A 291 14.24 -16.32 -5.98
N GLU A 292 14.59 -16.16 -4.69
CA GLU A 292 15.50 -17.07 -3.97
C GLU A 292 14.76 -18.27 -3.34
N ASN A 293 13.45 -18.43 -3.55
CA ASN A 293 12.59 -19.43 -2.88
C ASN A 293 12.67 -19.35 -1.33
N LYS A 294 12.91 -18.14 -0.79
CA LYS A 294 12.97 -17.84 0.65
C LYS A 294 11.79 -17.00 1.13
N TRP A 295 10.74 -16.89 0.34
CA TRP A 295 9.55 -16.16 0.73
C TRP A 295 8.86 -16.84 1.93
N GLU A 296 8.53 -16.05 2.94
CA GLU A 296 7.87 -16.49 4.15
C GLU A 296 6.56 -15.73 4.37
N ASN A 297 5.56 -16.43 4.89
CA ASN A 297 4.28 -15.83 5.27
C ASN A 297 4.37 -15.15 6.66
N LYS A 298 5.34 -14.29 6.85
CA LYS A 298 5.56 -13.57 8.09
C LYS A 298 4.98 -12.16 8.02
N PRO A 299 3.93 -11.85 8.81
CA PRO A 299 3.38 -10.51 8.88
C PRO A 299 4.44 -9.49 9.30
N VAL A 300 4.37 -8.30 8.71
CA VAL A 300 5.31 -7.21 9.01
C VAL A 300 4.53 -5.92 9.30
N TRP A 301 4.84 -5.28 10.41
CA TRP A 301 4.31 -3.96 10.77
C TRP A 301 5.50 -3.03 11.03
N MET A 302 5.91 -2.33 9.95
CA MET A 302 7.15 -1.54 9.88
C MET A 302 7.09 -0.30 10.76
N HIS A 303 8.15 -0.06 11.51
CA HIS A 303 8.34 1.13 12.34
C HIS A 303 8.86 2.33 11.54
N LEU A 304 8.71 3.52 12.10
CA LEU A 304 9.28 4.77 11.60
C LEU A 304 10.80 4.64 11.36
N LYS A 305 11.53 3.98 12.27
CA LYS A 305 12.99 3.75 12.19
C LYS A 305 13.42 2.93 10.96
N GLU A 306 12.48 2.17 10.34
CA GLU A 306 12.77 1.38 9.15
C GLU A 306 12.65 2.19 7.86
N GLY A 307 12.29 3.48 7.97
CA GLY A 307 12.19 4.40 6.84
C GLY A 307 10.98 4.16 5.94
N ALA A 308 9.99 3.40 6.42
CA ALA A 308 8.74 3.16 5.66
C ALA A 308 7.79 4.35 5.67
N ILE A 309 7.94 5.24 6.64
CA ILE A 309 7.26 6.53 6.74
C ILE A 309 8.26 7.59 7.20
N SER A 310 8.20 8.78 6.60
CA SER A 310 9.04 9.93 6.95
C SER A 310 8.20 11.19 7.09
N LEU A 311 8.71 12.15 7.85
CA LEU A 311 8.18 13.51 7.92
C LEU A 311 9.16 14.42 7.19
N GLU A 312 8.70 15.08 6.12
CA GLU A 312 9.53 15.80 5.16
C GLU A 312 9.05 17.26 4.99
N ASN A 313 9.94 18.10 4.45
CA ASN A 313 9.65 19.47 4.02
C ASN A 313 8.96 20.32 5.12
N ILE A 314 9.50 20.28 6.35
CA ILE A 314 9.00 21.08 7.47
C ILE A 314 9.25 22.57 7.18
N SER A 315 8.17 23.36 7.21
CA SER A 315 8.16 24.78 6.93
C SER A 315 8.56 25.61 8.16
N ASP A 316 9.12 26.78 7.93
CA ASP A 316 9.39 27.82 8.93
C ASP A 316 8.12 28.42 9.60
N LYS A 317 6.94 28.11 9.05
CA LYS A 317 5.65 28.41 9.69
C LYS A 317 5.43 27.60 10.98
N VAL A 318 6.12 26.49 11.15
CA VAL A 318 6.11 25.72 12.40
C VAL A 318 7.15 26.32 13.35
N PRO A 319 6.80 26.66 14.61
CA PRO A 319 7.77 27.19 15.57
C PRO A 319 8.99 26.29 15.77
N ALA A 320 10.18 26.88 15.77
CA ALA A 320 11.44 26.11 15.83
C ALA A 320 11.60 25.25 17.09
N ASP A 321 11.06 25.71 18.23
CA ASP A 321 11.03 24.94 19.47
C ASP A 321 10.14 23.69 19.38
N VAL A 322 9.03 23.78 18.64
CA VAL A 322 8.15 22.66 18.35
C VAL A 322 8.84 21.65 17.44
N VAL A 323 9.54 22.11 16.40
CA VAL A 323 10.33 21.24 15.50
C VAL A 323 11.41 20.51 16.31
N LYS A 324 12.15 21.21 17.16
CA LYS A 324 13.16 20.61 18.03
C LYS A 324 12.55 19.53 18.93
N LYS A 325 11.45 19.84 19.62
CA LYS A 325 10.74 18.89 20.49
C LYS A 325 10.24 17.67 19.71
N MET A 326 9.75 17.87 18.49
CA MET A 326 9.32 16.79 17.62
C MET A 326 10.47 15.86 17.23
N GLU A 327 11.65 16.40 16.88
CA GLU A 327 12.84 15.57 16.58
C GLU A 327 13.34 14.78 17.82
N GLU A 328 13.25 15.36 19.02
CA GLU A 328 13.55 14.64 20.27
C GLU A 328 12.58 13.46 20.48
N VAL A 329 11.28 13.67 20.24
CA VAL A 329 10.26 12.61 20.36
C VAL A 329 10.44 11.55 19.27
N LYS A 330 10.76 11.95 18.04
CA LYS A 330 11.09 11.03 16.94
C LYS A 330 12.27 10.13 17.29
N ALA A 331 13.33 10.68 17.90
CA ALA A 331 14.47 9.89 18.38
C ALA A 331 14.03 8.85 19.43
N LYS A 332 13.15 9.22 20.35
CA LYS A 332 12.61 8.31 21.39
C LYS A 332 11.67 7.24 20.80
N ILE A 333 10.88 7.56 19.78
CA ILE A 333 10.09 6.54 19.05
C ILE A 333 11.05 5.54 18.39
N ASN A 334 12.07 6.02 17.71
CA ASN A 334 13.04 5.18 17.00
C ASN A 334 13.88 4.30 17.94
N SER A 335 14.18 4.75 19.16
CA SER A 335 14.87 3.96 20.18
C SER A 335 13.93 2.99 20.92
N GLY A 336 12.62 3.16 20.84
CA GLY A 336 11.61 2.43 21.61
C GLY A 336 11.43 2.96 23.04
N GLU A 337 12.04 4.10 23.40
CA GLU A 337 11.85 4.76 24.70
C GLU A 337 10.44 5.39 24.83
N PHE A 338 9.83 5.77 23.71
CA PHE A 338 8.49 6.36 23.69
C PHE A 338 7.60 5.67 22.66
N HIS A 339 6.34 5.43 23.07
CA HIS A 339 5.32 4.93 22.16
C HIS A 339 4.11 5.89 22.17
N PRO A 340 3.55 6.27 21.00
CA PRO A 340 2.44 7.23 20.90
C PRO A 340 1.22 6.91 21.75
N PHE A 341 0.96 5.63 21.99
CA PHE A 341 -0.14 5.15 22.84
C PHE A 341 0.33 4.68 24.22
N THR A 342 1.29 5.39 24.83
CA THR A 342 1.62 5.21 26.24
C THR A 342 0.77 6.15 27.10
N GLY A 343 0.12 5.59 28.14
CA GLY A 343 -0.81 6.29 29.00
C GLY A 343 -0.14 7.25 30.01
N PRO A 344 -0.95 8.10 30.64
CA PRO A 344 -2.42 8.01 30.69
C PRO A 344 -3.12 8.56 29.44
N ILE A 345 -4.04 7.79 28.87
CA ILE A 345 -4.86 8.22 27.74
C ILE A 345 -6.32 8.05 28.10
N LYS A 346 -7.11 9.11 27.89
CA LYS A 346 -8.58 9.07 28.01
C LYS A 346 -9.23 9.09 26.65
N THR A 347 -10.39 8.46 26.55
CA THR A 347 -11.30 8.65 25.41
C THR A 347 -11.90 10.05 25.46
N ASN A 348 -12.47 10.51 24.36
CA ASN A 348 -13.20 11.78 24.32
C ASN A 348 -14.53 11.76 25.12
N GLU A 349 -14.96 10.59 25.59
CA GLU A 349 -16.05 10.43 26.55
C GLU A 349 -15.58 10.46 28.03
N GLY A 350 -14.27 10.66 28.26
CA GLY A 350 -13.67 10.73 29.60
C GLY A 350 -13.33 9.37 30.23
N LYS A 351 -13.54 8.25 29.53
CA LYS A 351 -13.16 6.91 30.01
C LYS A 351 -11.64 6.72 29.91
N GLU A 352 -11.05 6.01 30.85
CA GLU A 352 -9.63 5.62 30.77
C GLU A 352 -9.47 4.56 29.66
N ALA A 353 -8.67 4.88 28.64
CA ALA A 353 -8.34 3.98 27.53
C ALA A 353 -6.99 3.28 27.77
N VAL A 354 -6.01 3.98 28.35
CA VAL A 354 -4.68 3.44 28.70
C VAL A 354 -4.26 4.05 30.04
N LYS A 355 -3.90 3.21 30.99
CA LYS A 355 -3.46 3.65 32.31
C LYS A 355 -2.08 4.31 32.26
N ALA A 356 -1.78 5.11 33.27
CA ALA A 356 -0.47 5.74 33.41
C ALA A 356 0.66 4.70 33.41
N GLY A 357 1.65 4.89 32.53
CA GLY A 357 2.82 4.00 32.39
C GLY A 357 2.57 2.71 31.60
N GLU A 358 1.31 2.41 31.20
CA GLU A 358 1.01 1.30 30.32
C GLU A 358 1.11 1.74 28.84
N THR A 359 1.50 0.84 27.96
CA THR A 359 1.47 1.02 26.51
C THR A 359 0.41 0.12 25.89
N LEU A 360 -0.40 0.66 24.99
CA LEU A 360 -1.43 -0.11 24.30
C LEU A 360 -0.78 -1.17 23.39
N PRO A 361 -1.03 -2.47 23.61
CA PRO A 361 -0.40 -3.52 22.82
C PRO A 361 -1.02 -3.64 21.42
N ASP A 362 -0.31 -4.29 20.50
CA ASP A 362 -0.66 -4.39 19.08
C ASP A 362 -2.05 -5.01 18.85
N ASP A 363 -2.45 -6.02 19.65
CA ASP A 363 -3.78 -6.65 19.56
C ASP A 363 -4.93 -5.68 19.88
N LYS A 364 -4.68 -4.68 20.72
CA LYS A 364 -5.63 -3.60 21.02
C LYS A 364 -5.59 -2.49 19.98
N LEU A 365 -4.41 -2.21 19.43
CA LEU A 365 -4.28 -1.25 18.33
C LEU A 365 -5.09 -1.71 17.10
N VAL A 366 -4.97 -2.96 16.66
CA VAL A 366 -5.69 -3.47 15.48
C VAL A 366 -7.20 -3.63 15.68
N THR A 367 -7.70 -3.40 16.87
CA THR A 367 -9.14 -3.43 17.22
C THR A 367 -9.66 -2.09 17.74
N MET A 368 -8.88 -1.02 17.61
CA MET A 368 -9.24 0.32 18.09
C MET A 368 -10.56 0.81 17.46
N ASN A 369 -11.50 1.27 18.30
CA ASN A 369 -12.84 1.69 17.89
C ASN A 369 -13.35 2.92 18.65
N TYR A 370 -12.45 3.75 19.16
CA TYR A 370 -12.77 4.94 19.96
C TYR A 370 -11.93 6.14 19.54
N TYR A 371 -12.36 7.33 19.95
CA TYR A 371 -11.57 8.56 19.88
C TYR A 371 -10.90 8.88 21.21
N VAL A 372 -9.68 9.41 21.16
CA VAL A 372 -9.03 10.00 22.35
C VAL A 372 -9.56 11.40 22.64
N ASP A 373 -9.33 11.86 23.88
CA ASP A 373 -9.62 13.23 24.30
C ASP A 373 -8.96 14.26 23.36
N GLY A 374 -9.73 15.24 22.92
CA GLY A 374 -9.35 16.23 21.93
C GLY A 374 -9.94 16.01 20.54
N VAL A 375 -10.43 14.79 20.23
CA VAL A 375 -11.22 14.55 19.02
C VAL A 375 -12.69 14.88 19.27
N VAL A 376 -13.27 15.69 18.39
CA VAL A 376 -14.67 16.14 18.50
C VAL A 376 -15.60 15.16 17.80
N GLY A 377 -16.71 14.80 18.46
CA GLY A 377 -17.74 13.93 17.89
C GLY A 377 -17.64 12.48 18.32
N LYS A 378 -18.26 11.59 17.56
CA LYS A 378 -18.29 10.15 17.80
C LYS A 378 -17.75 9.40 16.58
N VAL A 379 -17.17 8.23 16.81
CA VAL A 379 -16.84 7.31 15.73
C VAL A 379 -18.14 6.90 15.05
N PRO A 380 -18.25 6.99 13.73
CA PRO A 380 -19.42 6.48 13.00
C PRO A 380 -19.60 4.98 13.22
N ASN A 381 -20.88 4.54 13.21
CA ASN A 381 -21.25 3.12 13.30
C ASN A 381 -20.94 2.37 11.99
#